data_ab1162d42f8a1e9efc0cceb20c748d68
#
_entry.id   ab1162d42f8a1e9efc0cceb20c748d68
#
_cell.length_a   1.000
_cell.length_b   1.000
_cell.length_c   1.000
_cell.angle_alpha   90.00
_cell.angle_beta   90.00
_cell.angle_gamma   90.00
#
_symmetry.space_group_name_H-M   'P 1'
#
loop_
_entity.id
_entity.type
_entity.pdbx_description
1 polymer ?
#
loop_
_entity_poly.entity_id
_entity_poly.type
_entity_poly.pdbx_seq_one_letter_code
_entity_poly.pdbx_strand_id
1 'polypeptide(L)'
;MLPGEQVKRSSSLHKTRRLRLGEGLRHASDAVSATCAGILHTDFTGEAWLDVRSKKYVPAEDETVIGTVIEAHADSYVIDISAPSRASLPALSFEGATKHNRPKLTVGSLVHCRVLKVNCGTEAVLTCIDKAGQLSLIHI
;
A
#
# COMPACT_ATOMS: atom_id res chain seq x y z
N MET A 1 20.82 -6.46 7.23
CA MET A 1 20.97 -7.34 6.06
C MET A 1 21.21 -6.52 4.81
N LEU A 2 22.04 -7.04 3.92
CA LEU A 2 22.32 -6.44 2.62
C LEU A 2 21.52 -7.15 1.51
N PRO A 3 21.26 -6.49 0.36
CA PRO A 3 20.59 -7.13 -0.75
C PRO A 3 21.31 -8.40 -1.19
N GLY A 4 20.57 -9.51 -1.36
CA GLY A 4 21.12 -10.82 -1.72
C GLY A 4 21.62 -11.66 -0.54
N GLU A 5 21.69 -11.12 0.66
CA GLU A 5 22.04 -11.86 1.86
C GLU A 5 20.94 -12.87 2.21
N GLN A 6 21.35 -14.11 2.51
CA GLN A 6 20.40 -15.16 2.86
C GLN A 6 20.05 -15.13 4.34
N VAL A 7 18.76 -15.28 4.64
CA VAL A 7 18.27 -15.43 6.01
C VAL A 7 18.66 -16.83 6.49
N LYS A 8 19.58 -16.91 7.44
CA LYS A 8 19.92 -18.18 8.11
C LYS A 8 18.73 -18.57 8.99
N ARG A 9 18.13 -19.72 8.71
CA ARG A 9 17.17 -20.35 9.64
C ARG A 9 17.90 -20.63 10.95
N SER A 10 17.55 -19.93 12.02
CA SER A 10 18.00 -20.34 13.33
C SER A 10 17.34 -21.69 13.65
N SER A 11 18.13 -22.63 14.14
CA SER A 11 17.73 -23.99 14.48
C SER A 11 16.66 -24.08 15.58
N SER A 12 16.31 -22.97 16.20
CA SER A 12 15.30 -22.85 17.27
C SER A 12 13.89 -22.53 16.77
N LEU A 13 13.70 -22.16 15.50
CA LEU A 13 12.38 -21.98 14.93
C LEU A 13 11.82 -23.36 14.54
N HIS A 14 10.85 -23.81 15.30
CA HIS A 14 10.15 -25.08 15.14
C HIS A 14 9.96 -25.51 13.69
N LYS A 15 10.37 -26.71 13.38
CA LYS A 15 10.42 -27.37 12.06
C LYS A 15 9.10 -27.44 11.27
N THR A 16 7.99 -26.89 11.79
CA THR A 16 6.63 -27.16 11.28
C THR A 16 5.83 -25.91 10.89
N ARG A 17 6.31 -24.69 11.13
CA ARG A 17 5.55 -23.48 10.75
C ARG A 17 6.03 -22.95 9.40
N ARG A 18 5.08 -22.74 8.49
CA ARG A 18 5.33 -22.02 7.24
C ARG A 18 5.73 -20.59 7.57
N LEU A 19 6.93 -20.21 7.16
CA LEU A 19 7.42 -18.84 7.28
C LEU A 19 6.61 -17.94 6.33
N ARG A 20 5.92 -16.93 6.88
CA ARG A 20 5.29 -15.89 6.08
C ARG A 20 6.32 -14.81 5.82
N LEU A 21 6.54 -14.51 4.56
CA LEU A 21 7.48 -13.48 4.13
C LEU A 21 6.73 -12.16 3.97
N GLY A 22 7.15 -11.16 4.72
CA GLY A 22 6.75 -9.77 4.57
C GLY A 22 7.64 -9.01 3.59
N GLU A 23 7.54 -7.70 3.63
CA GLU A 23 8.27 -6.81 2.73
C GLU A 23 9.78 -6.96 2.84
N GLY A 24 10.47 -6.74 1.73
CA GLY A 24 11.92 -6.78 1.65
C GLY A 24 12.54 -8.19 1.57
N LEU A 25 11.74 -9.24 1.67
CA LEU A 25 12.17 -10.63 1.59
C LEU A 25 11.58 -11.33 0.36
N ARG A 26 12.38 -12.18 -0.27
CA ARG A 26 11.96 -13.00 -1.42
C ARG A 26 12.37 -14.45 -1.24
N HIS A 27 11.49 -15.34 -1.62
CA HIS A 27 11.82 -16.76 -1.71
C HIS A 27 12.64 -17.02 -2.97
N ALA A 28 13.85 -17.53 -2.81
CA ALA A 28 14.72 -17.94 -3.89
C ALA A 28 14.99 -19.44 -3.74
N SER A 29 14.41 -20.23 -4.63
CA SER A 29 14.52 -21.70 -4.73
C SER A 29 14.52 -22.44 -3.39
N ASP A 30 15.56 -22.37 -2.61
CA ASP A 30 15.73 -23.12 -1.35
C ASP A 30 16.03 -22.22 -0.13
N ALA A 31 16.15 -20.91 -0.34
CA ALA A 31 16.49 -19.96 0.71
C ALA A 31 15.65 -18.69 0.62
N VAL A 32 15.55 -17.97 1.71
CA VAL A 32 14.96 -16.63 1.76
C VAL A 32 16.10 -15.63 1.62
N SER A 33 16.01 -14.74 0.65
CA SER A 33 17.00 -13.68 0.42
C SER A 33 16.40 -12.29 0.61
N ALA A 34 17.21 -11.36 1.11
CA ALA A 34 16.89 -9.96 1.20
C ALA A 34 16.92 -9.29 -0.19
N THR A 35 15.92 -8.48 -0.51
CA THR A 35 15.84 -7.69 -1.76
C THR A 35 16.40 -6.29 -1.60
N CYS A 36 16.48 -5.79 -0.37
CA CYS A 36 16.97 -4.47 -0.03
C CYS A 36 17.75 -4.50 1.29
N ALA A 37 18.46 -3.41 1.58
CA ALA A 37 19.18 -3.28 2.85
C ALA A 37 18.21 -2.88 3.96
N GLY A 38 18.26 -3.57 5.10
CA GLY A 38 17.38 -3.31 6.24
C GLY A 38 17.68 -4.17 7.44
N ILE A 39 16.89 -4.01 8.47
CA ILE A 39 16.95 -4.81 9.70
C ILE A 39 15.89 -5.91 9.63
N LEU A 40 16.33 -7.16 9.82
CA LEU A 40 15.42 -8.29 9.82
C LEU A 40 14.66 -8.35 11.15
N HIS A 41 13.35 -8.35 11.07
CA HIS A 41 12.44 -8.62 12.17
C HIS A 41 11.74 -9.96 11.95
N THR A 42 11.55 -10.69 13.04
CA THR A 42 10.81 -11.95 13.07
C THR A 42 9.85 -11.94 14.23
N ASP A 43 8.63 -12.39 14.01
CA ASP A 43 7.62 -12.52 15.05
C ASP A 43 7.44 -13.98 15.49
N PHE A 44 6.86 -14.16 16.67
CA PHE A 44 6.51 -15.48 17.24
C PHE A 44 5.50 -16.25 16.39
N THR A 45 4.76 -15.55 15.53
CA THR A 45 3.78 -16.14 14.60
C THR A 45 4.44 -16.79 13.39
N GLY A 46 5.75 -16.59 13.18
CA GLY A 46 6.50 -17.07 12.02
C GLY A 46 6.45 -16.11 10.84
N GLU A 47 6.16 -14.84 11.07
CA GLU A 47 6.31 -13.78 10.09
C GLU A 47 7.71 -13.19 10.17
N ALA A 48 8.31 -12.94 9.00
CA ALA A 48 9.60 -12.28 8.88
C ALA A 48 9.51 -11.15 7.86
N TRP A 49 10.05 -10.00 8.20
CA TRP A 49 10.09 -8.84 7.31
C TRP A 49 11.38 -8.04 7.50
N LEU A 50 11.70 -7.21 6.52
CA LEU A 50 12.80 -6.25 6.62
C LEU A 50 12.26 -4.85 6.92
N ASP A 51 12.75 -4.24 7.98
CA ASP A 51 12.55 -2.82 8.23
C ASP A 51 13.54 -2.03 7.36
N VAL A 52 13.02 -1.39 6.34
CA VAL A 52 13.79 -0.68 5.32
C VAL A 52 13.56 0.80 5.44
N ARG A 53 14.63 1.56 5.49
CA ARG A 53 14.56 3.02 5.37
C ARG A 53 14.25 3.41 3.92
N SER A 54 12.98 3.44 3.57
CA SER A 54 12.53 3.85 2.24
C SER A 54 12.24 5.35 2.19
N LYS A 55 12.62 6.00 1.09
CA LYS A 55 12.24 7.40 0.82
C LYS A 55 10.83 7.52 0.25
N LYS A 56 10.24 6.44 -0.24
CA LYS A 56 8.91 6.40 -0.81
C LYS A 56 7.94 5.73 0.16
N TYR A 57 6.74 6.31 0.24
CA TYR A 57 5.65 5.77 1.01
C TYR A 57 5.23 4.40 0.44
N VAL A 58 5.04 3.42 1.30
CA VAL A 58 4.44 2.12 0.96
C VAL A 58 3.03 2.11 1.52
N PRO A 59 1.99 2.09 0.66
CA PRO A 59 0.62 2.14 1.13
C PRO A 59 0.24 0.86 1.87
N ALA A 60 -0.43 1.01 3.01
CA ALA A 60 -1.05 -0.07 3.75
C ALA A 60 -2.57 0.11 3.79
N GLU A 61 -3.31 -0.99 3.90
CA GLU A 61 -4.77 -0.95 3.99
C GLU A 61 -5.23 -0.18 5.23
N ASP A 62 -6.33 0.53 5.09
CA ASP A 62 -6.93 1.39 6.13
C ASP A 62 -6.14 2.65 6.52
N GLU A 63 -5.00 2.92 5.92
CA GLU A 63 -4.29 4.17 6.14
C GLU A 63 -4.96 5.34 5.42
N THR A 64 -4.88 6.50 6.06
CA THR A 64 -5.37 7.76 5.49
C THR A 64 -4.22 8.49 4.83
N VAL A 65 -4.42 8.91 3.59
CA VAL A 65 -3.41 9.56 2.77
C VAL A 65 -3.95 10.81 2.10
N ILE A 66 -3.06 11.75 1.81
CA ILE A 66 -3.35 12.89 0.95
C ILE A 66 -2.67 12.63 -0.39
N GLY A 67 -3.45 12.69 -1.45
CA GLY A 67 -2.96 12.50 -2.80
C GLY A 67 -3.28 13.67 -3.72
N THR A 68 -2.53 13.76 -4.79
CA THR A 68 -2.73 14.75 -5.85
C THR A 68 -3.32 14.06 -7.08
N VAL A 69 -4.38 14.62 -7.65
CA VAL A 69 -4.98 14.11 -8.88
C VAL A 69 -4.04 14.37 -10.05
N ILE A 70 -3.60 13.31 -10.72
CA ILE A 70 -2.72 13.39 -11.90
C ILE A 70 -3.56 13.34 -13.17
N GLU A 71 -4.52 12.41 -13.22
CA GLU A 71 -5.38 12.17 -14.38
C GLU A 71 -6.83 12.02 -13.92
N ALA A 72 -7.74 12.54 -14.71
CA ALA A 72 -9.17 12.43 -14.48
C ALA A 72 -9.81 11.68 -15.66
N HIS A 73 -10.36 10.52 -15.37
CA HIS A 73 -11.11 9.71 -16.32
C HIS A 73 -12.63 9.79 -16.05
N ALA A 74 -13.43 9.23 -16.93
CA ALA A 74 -14.88 9.26 -16.79
C ALA A 74 -15.39 8.58 -15.52
N ASP A 75 -14.76 7.48 -15.10
CA ASP A 75 -15.22 6.64 -13.99
C ASP A 75 -14.21 6.51 -12.84
N SER A 76 -13.03 7.10 -12.98
CA SER A 76 -11.97 7.02 -11.96
C SER A 76 -10.99 8.18 -12.07
N TYR A 77 -10.27 8.41 -11.00
CA TYR A 77 -9.16 9.36 -10.92
C TYR A 77 -7.87 8.62 -10.63
N VAL A 78 -6.79 9.02 -11.28
CA VAL A 78 -5.45 8.56 -10.96
C VAL A 78 -4.81 9.55 -10.00
N ILE A 79 -4.36 9.04 -8.86
CA ILE A 79 -3.86 9.86 -7.76
C ILE A 79 -2.42 9.47 -7.44
N ASP A 80 -1.58 10.47 -7.25
CA ASP A 80 -0.24 10.32 -6.73
C ASP A 80 -0.26 10.45 -5.20
N ILE A 81 0.10 9.39 -4.51
CA ILE A 81 0.21 9.34 -3.05
C ILE A 81 1.67 9.26 -2.59
N SER A 82 2.62 9.62 -3.45
CA SER A 82 4.07 9.49 -3.22
C SER A 82 4.55 8.05 -3.00
N ALA A 83 3.77 7.08 -3.46
CA ALA A 83 4.14 5.67 -3.47
C ALA A 83 4.89 5.29 -4.76
N PRO A 84 5.54 4.12 -4.82
CA PRO A 84 6.18 3.62 -6.03
C PRO A 84 5.23 3.42 -7.19
N SER A 85 3.97 3.06 -6.91
CA SER A 85 2.88 2.92 -7.88
C SER A 85 1.85 4.03 -7.71
N ARG A 86 1.13 4.32 -8.78
CA ARG A 86 -0.03 5.23 -8.75
C ARG A 86 -1.18 4.57 -8.00
N ALA A 87 -2.15 5.37 -7.58
CA ALA A 87 -3.35 4.89 -6.94
C ALA A 87 -4.59 5.25 -7.76
N SER A 88 -5.59 4.39 -7.72
CA SER A 88 -6.87 4.59 -8.41
C SER A 88 -7.95 4.95 -7.40
N LEU A 89 -8.70 6.01 -7.67
CA LEU A 89 -9.85 6.43 -6.90
C LEU A 89 -11.10 6.35 -7.78
N PRO A 90 -12.00 5.39 -7.57
CA PRO A 90 -13.24 5.31 -8.32
C PRO A 90 -14.13 6.53 -8.09
N ALA A 91 -14.75 7.05 -9.14
CA ALA A 91 -15.58 8.25 -9.07
C ALA A 91 -16.84 8.07 -8.17
N LEU A 92 -17.24 6.85 -7.92
CA LEU A 92 -18.35 6.51 -7.02
C LEU A 92 -17.93 6.28 -5.57
N SER A 93 -16.63 6.37 -5.26
CA SER A 93 -16.10 6.23 -3.90
C SER A 93 -16.21 7.52 -3.07
N PHE A 94 -17.14 8.39 -3.41
CA PHE A 94 -17.50 9.58 -2.65
C PHE A 94 -18.90 9.40 -2.06
N GLU A 95 -19.12 9.91 -0.88
CA GLU A 95 -20.44 9.87 -0.24
C GLU A 95 -21.49 10.59 -1.10
N GLY A 96 -22.66 9.95 -1.28
CA GLY A 96 -23.72 10.49 -2.12
C GLY A 96 -23.39 10.59 -3.60
N ALA A 97 -22.25 10.03 -4.04
CA ALA A 97 -21.90 10.02 -5.45
C ALA A 97 -22.80 9.04 -6.22
N THR A 98 -23.47 9.57 -7.22
CA THR A 98 -24.27 8.80 -8.20
C THR A 98 -23.74 9.04 -9.60
N LYS A 99 -24.21 8.24 -10.56
CA LYS A 99 -23.84 8.46 -11.98
C LYS A 99 -24.13 9.89 -12.48
N HIS A 100 -25.10 10.57 -11.87
CA HIS A 100 -25.51 11.94 -12.24
C HIS A 100 -24.91 13.02 -11.34
N ASN A 101 -24.51 12.68 -10.12
CA ASN A 101 -23.95 13.61 -9.16
C ASN A 101 -22.58 13.15 -8.71
N ARG A 102 -21.57 13.43 -9.52
CA ARG A 102 -20.16 13.10 -9.23
C ARG A 102 -19.39 14.37 -8.89
N PRO A 103 -18.50 14.33 -7.87
CA PRO A 103 -17.58 15.43 -7.66
C PRO A 103 -16.63 15.52 -8.87
N LYS A 104 -16.53 16.70 -9.44
CA LYS A 104 -15.59 16.98 -10.55
C LYS A 104 -14.26 17.42 -9.95
N LEU A 105 -13.31 16.51 -9.90
CA LEU A 105 -11.94 16.81 -9.52
C LEU A 105 -11.14 17.23 -10.76
N THR A 106 -10.35 18.27 -10.61
CA THR A 106 -9.42 18.74 -11.64
C THR A 106 -8.02 18.18 -11.38
N VAL A 107 -7.23 18.06 -12.43
CA VAL A 107 -5.82 17.69 -12.31
C VAL A 107 -5.11 18.74 -11.45
N GLY A 108 -4.31 18.27 -10.48
CA GLY A 108 -3.65 19.11 -9.49
C GLY A 108 -4.44 19.32 -8.18
N SER A 109 -5.69 18.87 -8.09
CA SER A 109 -6.46 18.93 -6.85
C SER A 109 -5.89 17.98 -5.80
N LEU A 110 -5.88 18.42 -4.54
CA LEU A 110 -5.53 17.58 -3.41
C LEU A 110 -6.77 16.87 -2.87
N VAL A 111 -6.65 15.59 -2.61
CA VAL A 111 -7.73 14.75 -2.10
C VAL A 111 -7.26 14.01 -0.86
N HIS A 112 -8.07 14.07 0.18
CA HIS A 112 -7.88 13.26 1.37
C HIS A 112 -8.64 11.95 1.21
N CYS A 113 -7.95 10.84 1.22
CA CYS A 113 -8.54 9.52 0.97
C CYS A 113 -7.96 8.47 1.92
N ARG A 114 -8.63 7.35 1.96
CA ARG A 114 -8.21 6.17 2.70
C ARG A 114 -7.85 5.06 1.71
N VAL A 115 -6.80 4.33 2.01
CA VAL A 115 -6.41 3.14 1.24
C VAL A 115 -7.39 2.02 1.53
N LEU A 116 -8.16 1.62 0.53
CA LEU A 116 -9.15 0.56 0.66
C LEU A 116 -8.50 -0.82 0.49
N LYS A 117 -7.65 -0.96 -0.50
CA LYS A 117 -7.00 -2.22 -0.84
C LYS A 117 -5.65 -1.99 -1.50
N VAL A 118 -4.68 -2.79 -1.12
CA VAL A 118 -3.36 -2.84 -1.75
C VAL A 118 -3.15 -4.21 -2.36
N ASN A 119 -2.87 -4.26 -3.66
CA ASN A 119 -2.50 -5.49 -4.33
C ASN A 119 -1.02 -5.44 -4.70
N CYS A 120 -0.26 -6.49 -4.42
CA CYS A 120 1.13 -6.58 -4.82
C CYS A 120 1.28 -6.45 -6.34
N GLY A 121 2.06 -5.46 -6.78
CA GLY A 121 2.35 -5.23 -8.20
C GLY A 121 1.26 -4.51 -9.00
N THR A 122 0.17 -4.09 -8.36
CA THR A 122 -0.90 -3.30 -8.97
C THR A 122 -1.11 -1.98 -8.25
N GLU A 123 -1.95 -1.12 -8.82
CA GLU A 123 -2.31 0.16 -8.23
C GLU A 123 -3.12 -0.04 -6.93
N ALA A 124 -2.84 0.78 -5.93
CA ALA A 124 -3.65 0.83 -4.73
C ALA A 124 -5.04 1.43 -5.05
N VAL A 125 -6.07 0.87 -4.46
CA VAL A 125 -7.44 1.38 -4.59
C VAL A 125 -7.74 2.26 -3.39
N LEU A 126 -8.17 3.48 -3.66
CA LEU A 126 -8.51 4.49 -2.66
C LEU A 126 -10.02 4.66 -2.54
N THR A 127 -10.45 5.17 -1.39
CA THR A 127 -11.83 5.60 -1.14
C THR A 127 -11.85 6.89 -0.36
N CYS A 128 -12.83 7.73 -0.62
CA CYS A 128 -13.12 8.93 0.18
C CYS A 128 -14.22 8.70 1.21
N ILE A 129 -14.71 7.47 1.34
CA ILE A 129 -15.72 7.12 2.33
C ILE A 129 -14.99 6.61 3.57
N ASP A 130 -15.21 7.28 4.69
CA ASP A 130 -14.67 6.84 5.97
C ASP A 130 -15.46 5.65 6.54
N LYS A 131 -14.87 4.91 7.50
CA LYS A 131 -15.55 3.80 8.21
C LYS A 131 -16.85 4.24 8.89
N ALA A 132 -16.97 5.53 9.19
CA ALA A 132 -18.19 6.14 9.75
C ALA A 132 -19.19 6.63 8.68
N GLY A 133 -18.91 6.44 7.38
CA GLY A 133 -19.76 6.92 6.30
C GLY A 133 -19.69 8.41 6.03
N GLN A 134 -18.72 9.10 6.63
CA GLN A 134 -18.52 10.54 6.43
C GLN A 134 -17.40 10.80 5.44
N LEU A 135 -17.64 11.71 4.52
CA LEU A 135 -16.67 12.24 3.59
C LEU A 135 -15.64 13.11 4.29
N SER A 136 -14.41 12.91 3.91
CA SER A 136 -13.35 13.88 4.16
C SER A 136 -12.79 14.38 2.82
N LEU A 137 -13.52 15.27 2.17
CA LEU A 137 -13.02 16.05 1.04
C LEU A 137 -12.31 17.27 1.60
N ILE A 138 -10.98 17.28 1.53
CA ILE A 138 -10.23 18.52 1.68
C ILE A 138 -10.02 19.06 0.26
N HIS A 139 -10.88 19.98 -0.13
CA HIS A 139 -10.64 20.86 -1.25
C HIS A 139 -9.71 21.97 -0.77
N ILE A 140 -8.50 21.93 -1.21
CA ILE A 140 -7.60 23.09 -1.15
C ILE A 140 -7.46 23.65 -2.56
#